data_bdb8b8a6dd4dcf26f247fb93cdeb70de
#
_entry.id   bdb8b8a6dd4dcf26f247fb93cdeb70de
#
_cell.length_a   1.000
_cell.length_b   1.000
_cell.length_c   1.000
_cell.angle_alpha   90.00
_cell.angle_beta   90.00
_cell.angle_gamma   90.00
#
_symmetry.space_group_name_H-M   'P 1'
#
loop_
_entity.id
_entity.type
_entity.pdbx_description
1 polymer ?
#
loop_
_entity_poly.entity_id
_entity_poly.type
_entity_poly.pdbx_seq_one_letter_code
_entity_poly.pdbx_strand_id
1 'polypeptide(L)'
;MSVCILAFPCEFPHNMLRTRFCTFLVLSTAALNSCAPAPTSTQTSASITVRNDVVFTPKNWPTAQLADLYLPTSTKSAPAVLLIHGGGWSGKERRADMTGIARSLAKRGYFVMNATYRLTPEWKFPAQRDDLEQAIRFMRSNAKEFNIDTSRLATFDYSAGGHLAALIGLDPANGVKAIVAGGAPSDLAFWPDGKLTGQLLGGPVKGNEKIYHEASPVHDVTTNSPPVFIYHGTDDDLVPLEHPNAFIATLRKHGVEHEVYWIEGRSHVLAHLFSGRAIPEAINFLDKHL
;
A
#
# COMPACT_ATOMS: atom_id res chain seq x y z
N MET A 1 29.37 -40.08 3.63
CA MET A 1 29.95 -39.12 4.57
C MET A 1 28.88 -38.83 5.61
N SER A 2 29.11 -39.30 6.84
CA SER A 2 28.15 -39.37 7.94
C SER A 2 27.99 -38.02 8.61
N VAL A 3 26.74 -37.65 8.88
CA VAL A 3 26.41 -36.51 9.70
C VAL A 3 26.16 -37.02 11.14
N CYS A 4 26.94 -36.51 12.07
CA CYS A 4 26.89 -36.81 13.50
C CYS A 4 25.82 -36.00 14.17
N ILE A 5 24.84 -36.65 14.81
CA ILE A 5 23.85 -36.00 15.67
C ILE A 5 24.34 -36.17 17.09
N LEU A 6 24.62 -35.08 17.79
CA LEU A 6 24.92 -35.03 19.23
C LEU A 6 23.61 -34.91 20.02
N ALA A 7 23.31 -35.95 20.78
CA ALA A 7 22.23 -35.95 21.77
C ALA A 7 22.84 -35.64 23.18
N PHE A 8 22.22 -34.73 23.89
CA PHE A 8 22.48 -34.48 25.32
C PHE A 8 21.45 -35.20 26.18
N PRO A 9 21.86 -35.85 27.29
CA PRO A 9 20.92 -36.52 28.20
C PRO A 9 20.33 -35.56 29.23
N CYS A 10 19.01 -35.67 29.42
CA CYS A 10 18.32 -35.09 30.58
C CYS A 10 18.17 -36.15 31.66
N GLU A 11 18.82 -35.95 32.80
CA GLU A 11 18.61 -36.74 34.02
C GLU A 11 17.37 -36.28 34.78
N PHE A 12 16.51 -37.23 35.14
CA PHE A 12 15.43 -37.05 36.12
C PHE A 12 15.69 -37.90 37.35
N PRO A 13 15.49 -37.41 38.59
CA PRO A 13 15.59 -38.24 39.80
C PRO A 13 14.27 -38.97 40.11
N HIS A 14 14.45 -40.21 40.54
CA HIS A 14 13.43 -41.12 41.05
C HIS A 14 12.74 -40.62 42.33
N ASN A 15 11.42 -40.84 42.43
CA ASN A 15 10.90 -41.48 43.64
C ASN A 15 9.53 -42.18 43.38
N MET A 16 9.46 -43.41 44.00
CA MET A 16 8.37 -44.40 43.93
C MET A 16 7.07 -43.97 44.64
N LEU A 17 5.89 -44.45 44.21
CA LEU A 17 5.12 -45.48 44.93
C LEU A 17 3.81 -45.86 44.21
N ARG A 18 3.73 -47.18 43.93
CA ARG A 18 2.62 -48.15 44.05
C ARG A 18 1.19 -47.83 43.52
N THR A 19 0.84 -48.57 42.47
CA THR A 19 -0.27 -49.55 42.34
C THR A 19 -1.71 -49.11 42.59
N ARG A 20 -2.52 -49.18 41.52
CA ARG A 20 -3.77 -50.00 41.49
C ARG A 20 -4.26 -50.10 40.06
N PHE A 21 -4.37 -51.36 39.56
CA PHE A 21 -5.10 -51.71 38.35
C PHE A 21 -6.57 -51.47 38.56
N CYS A 22 -7.21 -50.70 37.71
CA CYS A 22 -8.67 -50.72 37.49
C CYS A 22 -8.90 -50.87 35.98
N THR A 23 -9.26 -52.06 35.61
CA THR A 23 -9.68 -52.39 34.23
C THR A 23 -11.08 -51.81 34.00
N PHE A 24 -11.19 -50.74 33.25
CA PHE A 24 -12.46 -50.26 32.74
C PHE A 24 -12.57 -50.67 31.27
N LEU A 25 -13.49 -51.59 31.01
CA LEU A 25 -13.94 -51.98 29.68
C LEU A 25 -14.81 -50.84 29.14
N VAL A 26 -14.28 -50.04 28.20
CA VAL A 26 -15.06 -49.01 27.50
C VAL A 26 -15.50 -49.61 26.18
N LEU A 27 -16.79 -49.93 26.08
CA LEU A 27 -17.44 -50.20 24.80
C LEU A 27 -17.45 -48.88 24.00
N SER A 28 -16.62 -48.77 22.97
CA SER A 28 -16.69 -47.69 21.98
C SER A 28 -17.74 -48.00 20.94
N THR A 29 -18.90 -47.35 21.02
CA THR A 29 -19.83 -47.25 19.91
C THR A 29 -19.23 -46.29 18.87
N ALA A 30 -18.79 -46.84 17.76
CA ALA A 30 -18.34 -46.05 16.62
C ALA A 30 -19.54 -45.36 15.96
N ALA A 31 -19.75 -44.11 16.27
CA ALA A 31 -20.65 -43.25 15.48
C ALA A 31 -19.93 -42.89 14.17
N LEU A 32 -20.37 -43.45 13.07
CA LEU A 32 -19.97 -43.06 11.73
C LEU A 32 -20.48 -41.63 11.45
N ASN A 33 -19.70 -40.61 11.81
CA ASN A 33 -19.94 -39.27 11.33
C ASN A 33 -19.56 -39.23 9.86
N SER A 34 -20.60 -39.26 9.01
CA SER A 34 -20.47 -38.91 7.59
C SER A 34 -20.04 -37.43 7.49
N CYS A 35 -18.74 -37.19 7.31
CA CYS A 35 -18.26 -35.90 6.90
C CYS A 35 -18.69 -35.65 5.46
N ALA A 36 -19.79 -34.92 5.28
CA ALA A 36 -20.06 -34.31 3.99
C ALA A 36 -18.93 -33.32 3.67
N PRO A 37 -18.32 -33.38 2.46
CA PRO A 37 -17.31 -32.40 2.09
C PRO A 37 -17.95 -31.00 2.13
N ALA A 38 -17.27 -30.08 2.81
CA ALA A 38 -17.66 -28.66 2.78
C ALA A 38 -17.72 -28.19 1.32
N PRO A 39 -18.70 -27.36 0.96
CA PRO A 39 -18.77 -26.84 -0.40
C PRO A 39 -17.48 -26.09 -0.71
N THR A 40 -16.72 -26.61 -1.65
CA THR A 40 -15.56 -25.94 -2.24
C THR A 40 -16.12 -24.68 -2.91
N SER A 41 -15.92 -23.52 -2.30
CA SER A 41 -16.18 -22.24 -2.94
C SER A 41 -15.21 -22.15 -4.12
N THR A 42 -15.66 -22.43 -5.32
CA THR A 42 -14.95 -22.16 -6.55
C THR A 42 -14.85 -20.63 -6.64
N GLN A 43 -13.78 -20.04 -6.10
CA GLN A 43 -13.40 -18.67 -6.45
C GLN A 43 -13.04 -18.71 -7.93
N THR A 44 -14.01 -18.37 -8.77
CA THR A 44 -13.73 -18.05 -10.17
C THR A 44 -12.79 -16.86 -10.14
N SER A 45 -11.54 -17.05 -10.52
CA SER A 45 -10.57 -15.97 -10.68
C SER A 45 -11.20 -14.97 -11.65
N ALA A 46 -11.60 -13.81 -11.13
CA ALA A 46 -12.20 -12.76 -11.94
C ALA A 46 -11.23 -12.43 -13.08
N SER A 47 -11.67 -12.56 -14.31
CA SER A 47 -10.90 -12.12 -15.46
C SER A 47 -10.72 -10.61 -15.39
N ILE A 48 -9.52 -10.12 -15.72
CA ILE A 48 -9.21 -8.70 -15.78
C ILE A 48 -8.81 -8.34 -17.20
N THR A 49 -9.20 -7.15 -17.66
CA THR A 49 -8.71 -6.57 -18.92
C THR A 49 -7.63 -5.56 -18.59
N VAL A 50 -6.52 -5.56 -19.33
CA VAL A 50 -5.43 -4.60 -19.14
C VAL A 50 -5.29 -3.78 -20.43
N ARG A 51 -5.23 -2.45 -20.29
CA ARG A 51 -4.90 -1.51 -21.35
C ARG A 51 -3.61 -0.81 -20.96
N ASN A 52 -2.53 -1.09 -21.66
CA ASN A 52 -1.22 -0.49 -21.37
C ASN A 52 -1.03 0.83 -22.11
N ASP A 53 -0.16 1.68 -21.56
CA ASP A 53 0.33 2.90 -22.18
C ASP A 53 -0.76 3.88 -22.63
N VAL A 54 -1.85 3.96 -21.85
CA VAL A 54 -2.92 4.91 -22.11
C VAL A 54 -2.46 6.32 -21.76
N VAL A 55 -2.43 7.22 -22.74
CA VAL A 55 -2.14 8.65 -22.51
C VAL A 55 -3.31 9.28 -21.77
N PHE A 56 -3.08 9.81 -20.57
CA PHE A 56 -4.14 10.41 -19.76
C PHE A 56 -4.06 11.94 -19.67
N THR A 57 -2.99 12.53 -20.14
CA THR A 57 -2.82 13.98 -20.17
C THR A 57 -3.32 14.59 -21.47
N PRO A 58 -3.84 15.84 -21.47
CA PRO A 58 -4.25 16.52 -22.69
C PRO A 58 -3.06 16.84 -23.59
N LYS A 59 -3.31 17.07 -24.88
CA LYS A 59 -2.27 17.30 -25.90
C LYS A 59 -1.33 18.47 -25.62
N ASN A 60 -1.80 19.46 -24.88
CA ASN A 60 -1.01 20.65 -24.46
C ASN A 60 -0.31 20.48 -23.11
N TRP A 61 -0.31 19.26 -22.53
CA TRP A 61 0.44 19.01 -21.31
C TRP A 61 1.94 19.09 -21.57
N PRO A 62 2.76 19.52 -20.60
CA PRO A 62 4.21 19.69 -20.82
C PRO A 62 4.92 18.42 -21.33
N THR A 63 4.49 17.25 -20.85
CA THR A 63 4.94 15.94 -21.32
C THR A 63 3.82 14.93 -21.17
N ALA A 64 3.56 14.15 -22.21
CA ALA A 64 2.54 13.10 -22.16
C ALA A 64 2.83 12.12 -21.02
N GLN A 65 1.84 11.92 -20.15
CA GLN A 65 1.91 10.93 -19.07
C GLN A 65 1.07 9.72 -19.41
N LEU A 66 1.55 8.55 -19.05
CA LEU A 66 0.99 7.25 -19.40
C LEU A 66 0.46 6.52 -18.16
N ALA A 67 -0.56 5.70 -18.37
CA ALA A 67 -1.04 4.79 -17.35
C ALA A 67 -1.34 3.42 -17.93
N ASP A 68 -1.17 2.38 -17.12
CA ASP A 68 -1.74 1.06 -17.38
C ASP A 68 -3.05 0.94 -16.60
N LEU A 69 -4.13 0.63 -17.33
CA LEU A 69 -5.46 0.50 -16.76
C LEU A 69 -5.80 -0.97 -16.59
N TYR A 70 -6.19 -1.36 -15.37
CA TYR A 70 -6.63 -2.70 -15.03
C TYR A 70 -8.12 -2.65 -14.72
N LEU A 71 -8.91 -3.26 -15.59
CA LEU A 71 -10.36 -3.23 -15.53
C LEU A 71 -10.87 -4.58 -14.99
N PRO A 72 -11.59 -4.58 -13.86
CA PRO A 72 -12.23 -5.80 -13.37
C PRO A 72 -13.40 -6.19 -14.26
N THR A 73 -13.65 -7.48 -14.40
CA THR A 73 -14.86 -7.94 -15.06
C THR A 73 -16.03 -7.85 -14.09
N SER A 74 -16.82 -6.79 -14.21
CA SER A 74 -17.98 -6.53 -13.36
C SER A 74 -19.08 -5.82 -14.15
N THR A 75 -20.34 -6.15 -13.85
CA THR A 75 -21.53 -5.40 -14.35
C THR A 75 -21.85 -4.20 -13.46
N LYS A 76 -21.31 -4.15 -12.23
CA LYS A 76 -21.44 -3.02 -11.31
C LYS A 76 -20.27 -2.06 -11.49
N SER A 77 -20.52 -0.78 -11.28
CA SER A 77 -19.45 0.23 -11.27
C SER A 77 -18.43 -0.08 -10.18
N ALA A 78 -17.16 -0.17 -10.58
CA ALA A 78 -16.05 -0.53 -9.71
C ALA A 78 -15.56 0.65 -8.88
N PRO A 79 -15.19 0.47 -7.61
CA PRO A 79 -14.37 1.46 -6.92
C PRO A 79 -13.02 1.60 -7.64
N ALA A 80 -12.38 2.76 -7.53
CA ALA A 80 -11.16 3.06 -8.26
C ALA A 80 -9.96 3.25 -7.33
N VAL A 81 -8.79 2.81 -7.80
CA VAL A 81 -7.50 3.04 -7.13
C VAL A 81 -6.56 3.73 -8.10
N LEU A 82 -6.05 4.91 -7.72
CA LEU A 82 -4.89 5.51 -8.35
C LEU A 82 -3.64 4.92 -7.71
N LEU A 83 -2.92 4.10 -8.47
CA LEU A 83 -1.67 3.48 -8.07
C LEU A 83 -0.51 4.31 -8.61
N ILE A 84 0.45 4.67 -7.74
CA ILE A 84 1.47 5.68 -7.99
C ILE A 84 2.84 5.07 -7.68
N HIS A 85 3.72 4.88 -8.68
CA HIS A 85 5.00 4.18 -8.47
C HIS A 85 5.99 4.95 -7.58
N GLY A 86 6.84 4.21 -6.86
CA GLY A 86 7.96 4.74 -6.09
C GLY A 86 9.16 5.14 -6.96
N GLY A 87 10.36 5.24 -6.33
CA GLY A 87 11.62 5.50 -7.02
C GLY A 87 12.23 6.88 -6.75
N GLY A 88 11.97 7.48 -5.59
CA GLY A 88 12.59 8.74 -5.17
C GLY A 88 12.26 9.92 -6.08
N TRP A 89 11.10 9.92 -6.70
CA TRP A 89 10.61 10.94 -7.66
C TRP A 89 11.52 11.14 -8.87
N SER A 90 12.51 10.25 -9.11
CA SER A 90 13.62 10.48 -10.06
C SER A 90 13.95 9.26 -10.93
N GLY A 91 14.81 9.48 -11.91
CA GLY A 91 15.36 8.44 -12.76
C GLY A 91 14.45 8.06 -13.93
N LYS A 92 13.82 6.90 -13.87
CA LYS A 92 12.87 6.40 -14.87
C LYS A 92 11.56 6.01 -14.23
N GLU A 93 10.50 5.98 -15.03
CA GLU A 93 9.21 5.51 -14.58
C GLU A 93 9.27 4.02 -14.16
N ARG A 94 8.42 3.62 -13.21
CA ARG A 94 8.46 2.31 -12.56
C ARG A 94 7.09 1.64 -12.45
N ARG A 95 6.16 1.92 -13.36
CA ARG A 95 4.84 1.26 -13.38
C ARG A 95 4.93 -0.26 -13.34
N ALA A 96 5.94 -0.83 -14.01
CA ALA A 96 6.15 -2.27 -14.05
C ALA A 96 6.32 -2.90 -12.65
N ASP A 97 6.93 -2.17 -11.71
CA ASP A 97 7.14 -2.63 -10.33
C ASP A 97 5.81 -2.82 -9.59
N MET A 98 4.75 -2.09 -10.00
CA MET A 98 3.42 -2.10 -9.39
C MET A 98 2.45 -3.11 -10.01
N THR A 99 2.84 -3.81 -11.08
CA THR A 99 1.96 -4.73 -11.82
C THR A 99 1.31 -5.80 -10.93
N GLY A 100 2.07 -6.33 -9.95
CA GLY A 100 1.58 -7.35 -9.01
C GLY A 100 0.43 -6.84 -8.14
N ILE A 101 0.60 -5.65 -7.58
CA ILE A 101 -0.40 -4.97 -6.74
C ILE A 101 -1.62 -4.60 -7.59
N ALA A 102 -1.41 -4.00 -8.77
CA ALA A 102 -2.47 -3.63 -9.70
C ALA A 102 -3.37 -4.81 -10.07
N ARG A 103 -2.76 -5.96 -10.38
CA ARG A 103 -3.50 -7.19 -10.69
C ARG A 103 -4.27 -7.74 -9.47
N SER A 104 -3.70 -7.65 -8.28
CA SER A 104 -4.35 -8.10 -7.04
C SER A 104 -5.58 -7.25 -6.73
N LEU A 105 -5.47 -5.94 -6.84
CA LEU A 105 -6.58 -5.00 -6.69
C LEU A 105 -7.67 -5.24 -7.75
N ALA A 106 -7.30 -5.38 -9.03
CA ALA A 106 -8.26 -5.59 -10.10
C ALA A 106 -9.01 -6.93 -9.96
N LYS A 107 -8.33 -8.00 -9.51
CA LYS A 107 -8.98 -9.29 -9.19
C LYS A 107 -9.96 -9.17 -8.01
N ARG A 108 -9.73 -8.23 -7.10
CA ARG A 108 -10.63 -7.93 -5.98
C ARG A 108 -11.85 -7.13 -6.42
N GLY A 109 -11.84 -6.57 -7.62
CA GLY A 109 -12.96 -5.82 -8.18
C GLY A 109 -12.72 -4.31 -8.33
N TYR A 110 -11.53 -3.83 -8.09
CA TYR A 110 -11.16 -2.43 -8.28
C TYR A 110 -10.80 -2.13 -9.74
N PHE A 111 -11.23 -1.00 -10.25
CA PHE A 111 -10.54 -0.36 -11.37
C PHE A 111 -9.22 0.19 -10.85
N VAL A 112 -8.11 -0.10 -11.54
CA VAL A 112 -6.80 0.43 -11.14
C VAL A 112 -6.18 1.21 -12.27
N MET A 113 -5.78 2.43 -11.99
CA MET A 113 -4.97 3.27 -12.86
C MET A 113 -3.56 3.37 -12.29
N ASN A 114 -2.61 2.64 -12.89
CA ASN A 114 -1.20 2.66 -12.54
C ASN A 114 -0.50 3.73 -13.38
N ALA A 115 -0.32 4.92 -12.80
CA ALA A 115 0.05 6.13 -13.52
C ALA A 115 1.53 6.49 -13.40
N THR A 116 2.08 7.07 -14.48
CA THR A 116 3.36 7.81 -14.43
C THR A 116 3.12 9.24 -13.92
N TYR A 117 4.22 9.90 -13.62
CA TYR A 117 4.28 11.32 -13.33
C TYR A 117 5.65 11.86 -13.77
N ARG A 118 5.76 13.17 -14.01
CA ARG A 118 7.02 13.83 -14.39
C ARG A 118 8.06 13.69 -13.30
N LEU A 119 9.31 13.37 -13.69
CA LEU A 119 10.38 12.99 -12.78
C LEU A 119 11.46 14.09 -12.68
N THR A 120 12.12 14.11 -11.52
CA THR A 120 13.31 14.93 -11.30
C THR A 120 14.53 14.33 -12.04
N PRO A 121 15.55 15.12 -12.32
CA PRO A 121 15.73 16.56 -12.02
C PRO A 121 15.05 17.51 -13.02
N GLU A 122 14.52 17.00 -14.13
CA GLU A 122 13.90 17.81 -15.19
C GLU A 122 12.66 18.56 -14.68
N TRP A 123 11.85 17.88 -13.89
CA TRP A 123 10.60 18.41 -13.35
C TRP A 123 10.63 18.45 -11.82
N LYS A 124 10.43 19.63 -11.26
CA LYS A 124 10.33 19.83 -9.82
C LYS A 124 8.87 19.83 -9.37
N PHE A 125 8.66 19.67 -8.07
CA PHE A 125 7.36 19.88 -7.46
C PHE A 125 6.88 21.34 -7.77
N PRO A 126 5.60 21.51 -8.13
CA PRO A 126 4.47 20.58 -7.98
C PRO A 126 4.14 19.70 -9.21
N ALA A 127 5.04 19.57 -10.20
CA ALA A 127 4.73 18.85 -11.44
C ALA A 127 4.18 17.42 -11.19
N GLN A 128 4.70 16.71 -10.20
CA GLN A 128 4.27 15.36 -9.83
C GLN A 128 2.81 15.36 -9.33
N ARG A 129 2.47 16.32 -8.49
CA ARG A 129 1.10 16.54 -7.98
C ARG A 129 0.15 16.85 -9.12
N ASP A 130 0.51 17.81 -9.99
CA ASP A 130 -0.33 18.24 -11.09
C ASP A 130 -0.69 17.09 -12.03
N ASP A 131 0.30 16.19 -12.32
CA ASP A 131 0.10 15.01 -13.16
C ASP A 131 -0.86 14.00 -12.52
N LEU A 132 -0.75 13.76 -11.23
CA LEU A 132 -1.62 12.82 -10.52
C LEU A 132 -3.04 13.37 -10.30
N GLU A 133 -3.19 14.66 -10.09
CA GLU A 133 -4.50 15.31 -10.13
C GLU A 133 -5.13 15.17 -11.53
N GLN A 134 -4.31 15.29 -12.59
CA GLN A 134 -4.79 15.05 -13.96
C GLN A 134 -5.21 13.59 -14.15
N ALA A 135 -4.52 12.62 -13.53
CA ALA A 135 -4.94 11.23 -13.55
C ALA A 135 -6.33 11.03 -12.91
N ILE A 136 -6.61 11.70 -11.79
CA ILE A 136 -7.95 11.69 -11.16
C ILE A 136 -8.99 12.33 -12.09
N ARG A 137 -8.68 13.47 -12.70
CA ARG A 137 -9.57 14.12 -13.69
C ARG A 137 -9.86 13.19 -14.86
N PHE A 138 -8.85 12.47 -15.36
CA PHE A 138 -9.01 11.50 -16.44
C PHE A 138 -9.94 10.36 -16.04
N MET A 139 -9.76 9.75 -14.87
CA MET A 139 -10.65 8.70 -14.37
C MET A 139 -12.11 9.19 -14.29
N ARG A 140 -12.35 10.40 -13.76
CA ARG A 140 -13.68 10.99 -13.65
C ARG A 140 -14.33 11.24 -15.00
N SER A 141 -13.57 11.80 -15.94
CA SER A 141 -14.07 12.11 -17.29
C SER A 141 -14.41 10.85 -18.09
N ASN A 142 -13.77 9.72 -17.78
CA ASN A 142 -13.97 8.45 -18.47
C ASN A 142 -14.72 7.41 -17.60
N ALA A 143 -15.34 7.84 -16.51
CA ALA A 143 -15.99 6.96 -15.54
C ALA A 143 -17.03 6.04 -16.18
N LYS A 144 -17.81 6.56 -17.15
CA LYS A 144 -18.81 5.76 -17.87
C LYS A 144 -18.16 4.71 -18.78
N GLU A 145 -17.08 5.06 -19.50
CA GLU A 145 -16.38 4.13 -20.39
C GLU A 145 -15.76 2.97 -19.61
N PHE A 146 -15.14 3.28 -18.48
CA PHE A 146 -14.44 2.28 -17.67
C PHE A 146 -15.32 1.64 -16.60
N ASN A 147 -16.60 2.00 -16.51
CA ASN A 147 -17.54 1.55 -15.50
C ASN A 147 -17.01 1.77 -14.06
N ILE A 148 -16.56 3.01 -13.78
CA ILE A 148 -15.99 3.41 -12.49
C ILE A 148 -17.01 4.16 -11.64
N ASP A 149 -17.05 3.87 -10.35
CA ASP A 149 -17.66 4.71 -9.34
C ASP A 149 -16.62 5.66 -8.73
N THR A 150 -16.52 6.86 -9.26
CA THR A 150 -15.54 7.87 -8.81
C THR A 150 -15.85 8.49 -7.45
N SER A 151 -16.99 8.15 -6.83
CA SER A 151 -17.27 8.50 -5.44
C SER A 151 -16.53 7.58 -4.45
N ARG A 152 -16.01 6.44 -4.93
CA ARG A 152 -15.23 5.44 -4.20
C ARG A 152 -13.82 5.36 -4.79
N LEU A 153 -13.00 6.40 -4.52
CA LEU A 153 -11.64 6.53 -5.04
C LEU A 153 -10.64 6.43 -3.90
N ALA A 154 -9.58 5.64 -4.09
CA ALA A 154 -8.42 5.58 -3.22
C ALA A 154 -7.13 5.91 -3.95
N THR A 155 -6.10 6.30 -3.18
CA THR A 155 -4.71 6.38 -3.60
C THR A 155 -3.89 5.31 -2.90
N PHE A 156 -2.89 4.76 -3.60
CA PHE A 156 -2.11 3.64 -3.07
C PHE A 156 -0.68 3.70 -3.58
N ASP A 157 0.32 3.53 -2.73
CA ASP A 157 1.65 3.04 -3.10
C ASP A 157 2.68 3.03 -1.95
N TYR A 158 3.99 2.91 -2.36
CA TYR A 158 5.16 2.77 -1.50
C TYR A 158 6.22 3.84 -1.78
N SER A 159 7.00 4.24 -0.75
CA SER A 159 8.13 5.17 -0.88
C SER A 159 7.68 6.54 -1.44
N ALA A 160 8.35 7.05 -2.47
CA ALA A 160 7.96 8.28 -3.17
C ALA A 160 6.51 8.22 -3.70
N GLY A 161 6.05 7.04 -4.13
CA GLY A 161 4.64 6.84 -4.51
C GLY A 161 3.70 6.93 -3.32
N GLY A 162 4.07 6.34 -2.17
CA GLY A 162 3.31 6.46 -0.92
C GLY A 162 3.23 7.90 -0.42
N HIS A 163 4.31 8.67 -0.54
CA HIS A 163 4.33 10.12 -0.29
C HIS A 163 3.29 10.85 -1.17
N LEU A 164 3.36 10.63 -2.49
CA LEU A 164 2.44 11.27 -3.44
C LEU A 164 1.00 10.78 -3.24
N ALA A 165 0.80 9.50 -2.88
CA ALA A 165 -0.52 8.96 -2.56
C ALA A 165 -1.14 9.67 -1.35
N ALA A 166 -0.36 9.93 -0.31
CA ALA A 166 -0.80 10.69 0.85
C ALA A 166 -1.09 12.16 0.48
N LEU A 167 -0.18 12.81 -0.25
CA LEU A 167 -0.33 14.22 -0.64
C LEU A 167 -1.59 14.45 -1.48
N ILE A 168 -1.83 13.61 -2.49
CA ILE A 168 -3.01 13.68 -3.37
C ILE A 168 -4.28 13.27 -2.60
N GLY A 169 -4.17 12.27 -1.72
CA GLY A 169 -5.30 11.74 -0.97
C GLY A 169 -5.82 12.69 0.09
N LEU A 170 -4.95 13.50 0.69
CA LEU A 170 -5.31 14.46 1.74
C LEU A 170 -5.91 15.74 1.17
N ASP A 171 -5.70 16.06 -0.11
CA ASP A 171 -6.34 17.21 -0.74
C ASP A 171 -7.85 16.94 -0.93
N PRO A 172 -8.74 17.67 -0.23
CA PRO A 172 -10.19 17.44 -0.31
C PRO A 172 -10.76 17.67 -1.73
N ALA A 173 -10.10 18.45 -2.58
CA ALA A 173 -10.52 18.68 -3.96
C ALA A 173 -10.45 17.42 -4.81
N ASN A 174 -9.59 16.47 -4.43
CA ASN A 174 -9.43 15.20 -5.09
C ASN A 174 -10.50 14.17 -4.69
N GLY A 175 -11.27 14.41 -3.62
CA GLY A 175 -12.40 13.58 -3.20
C GLY A 175 -12.04 12.11 -2.95
N VAL A 176 -10.78 11.83 -2.55
CA VAL A 176 -10.29 10.51 -2.16
C VAL A 176 -10.99 10.06 -0.89
N LYS A 177 -11.29 8.77 -0.78
CA LYS A 177 -12.02 8.17 0.34
C LYS A 177 -11.17 7.27 1.22
N ALA A 178 -10.03 6.81 0.72
CA ALA A 178 -9.06 6.03 1.49
C ALA A 178 -7.66 6.21 0.91
N ILE A 179 -6.65 6.17 1.76
CA ILE A 179 -5.23 6.33 1.39
C ILE A 179 -4.46 5.11 1.87
N VAL A 180 -3.60 4.55 1.02
CA VAL A 180 -2.60 3.55 1.41
C VAL A 180 -1.21 4.14 1.16
N ALA A 181 -0.46 4.36 2.22
CA ALA A 181 0.86 4.99 2.20
C ALA A 181 1.92 4.08 2.84
N GLY A 182 2.61 3.29 2.00
CA GLY A 182 3.67 2.40 2.45
C GLY A 182 5.04 3.05 2.37
N GLY A 183 5.91 2.87 3.40
CA GLY A 183 7.27 3.39 3.41
C GLY A 183 7.37 4.87 3.04
N ALA A 184 6.33 5.64 3.33
CA ALA A 184 6.12 6.97 2.79
C ALA A 184 6.85 8.05 3.62
N PRO A 185 7.64 8.92 2.98
CA PRO A 185 8.05 10.18 3.61
C PRO A 185 6.83 11.05 3.91
N SER A 186 6.68 11.50 5.14
CA SER A 186 5.54 12.33 5.57
C SER A 186 5.90 13.80 5.76
N ASP A 187 7.15 14.09 6.16
CA ASP A 187 7.70 15.42 6.30
C ASP A 187 9.07 15.48 5.62
N LEU A 188 9.14 16.16 4.49
CA LEU A 188 10.38 16.22 3.71
C LEU A 188 11.46 17.09 4.38
N ALA A 189 11.08 17.90 5.37
CA ALA A 189 12.02 18.70 6.14
C ALA A 189 12.90 17.86 7.09
N PHE A 190 12.57 16.59 7.36
CA PHE A 190 13.44 15.65 8.06
C PHE A 190 14.75 15.34 7.30
N TRP A 191 14.82 15.67 6.00
CA TRP A 191 16.04 15.63 5.21
C TRP A 191 16.46 17.04 4.74
N PRO A 192 16.98 17.88 5.64
CA PRO A 192 17.23 19.31 5.35
C PRO A 192 18.18 19.55 4.18
N ASP A 193 19.13 18.64 3.97
CA ASP A 193 20.13 18.67 2.88
C ASP A 193 20.02 17.42 2.00
N GLY A 194 18.87 16.77 1.95
CA GLY A 194 18.64 15.54 1.19
C GLY A 194 18.80 15.76 -0.31
N LYS A 195 19.59 14.92 -0.97
CA LYS A 195 19.81 15.03 -2.40
C LYS A 195 18.54 14.90 -3.22
N LEU A 196 17.72 13.88 -2.92
CA LEU A 196 16.46 13.61 -3.66
C LEU A 196 15.41 14.67 -3.38
N THR A 197 15.26 15.08 -2.12
CA THR A 197 14.34 16.16 -1.72
C THR A 197 14.78 17.50 -2.31
N GLY A 198 16.07 17.79 -2.31
CA GLY A 198 16.62 18.99 -2.94
C GLY A 198 16.42 19.01 -4.47
N GLN A 199 16.50 17.87 -5.15
CA GLN A 199 16.16 17.78 -6.57
C GLN A 199 14.67 18.00 -6.81
N LEU A 200 13.80 17.44 -5.94
CA LEU A 200 12.36 17.59 -6.03
C LEU A 200 11.92 19.03 -5.76
N LEU A 201 12.48 19.67 -4.74
CA LEU A 201 12.00 20.96 -4.20
C LEU A 201 12.84 22.17 -4.59
N GLY A 202 13.95 21.92 -5.32
CA GLY A 202 14.77 23.00 -5.89
C GLY A 202 15.93 23.46 -5.04
N GLY A 203 16.23 22.80 -3.93
CA GLY A 203 17.33 23.10 -3.03
C GLY A 203 17.12 22.55 -1.61
N PRO A 204 18.02 22.87 -0.66
CA PRO A 204 17.86 22.47 0.74
C PRO A 204 16.67 23.17 1.40
N VAL A 205 16.27 22.72 2.60
CA VAL A 205 15.18 23.34 3.36
C VAL A 205 15.42 24.82 3.59
N LYS A 206 16.64 25.19 4.00
CA LYS A 206 16.99 26.58 4.25
C LYS A 206 16.79 27.45 3.01
N GLY A 207 15.84 28.37 3.08
CA GLY A 207 15.44 29.25 1.98
C GLY A 207 14.36 28.67 1.05
N ASN A 208 13.89 27.43 1.33
CA ASN A 208 12.83 26.74 0.61
C ASN A 208 11.73 26.20 1.55
N GLU A 209 11.64 26.69 2.77
CA GLU A 209 10.79 26.15 3.84
C GLU A 209 9.32 26.02 3.38
N LYS A 210 8.84 27.00 2.63
CA LYS A 210 7.46 27.00 2.11
C LYS A 210 7.19 25.81 1.21
N ILE A 211 8.02 25.53 0.23
CA ILE A 211 7.80 24.42 -0.71
C ILE A 211 7.97 23.05 -0.03
N TYR A 212 8.87 22.95 0.97
CA TYR A 212 8.99 21.76 1.81
C TYR A 212 7.71 21.51 2.60
N HIS A 213 7.13 22.54 3.19
CA HIS A 213 5.84 22.46 3.87
C HIS A 213 4.72 22.03 2.92
N GLU A 214 4.60 22.67 1.73
CA GLU A 214 3.58 22.37 0.73
C GLU A 214 3.70 20.96 0.13
N ALA A 215 4.90 20.37 0.15
CA ALA A 215 5.17 19.03 -0.34
C ALA A 215 5.16 17.95 0.75
N SER A 216 4.83 18.29 2.00
CA SER A 216 4.87 17.35 3.13
C SER A 216 3.45 17.01 3.60
N PRO A 217 2.94 15.81 3.31
CA PRO A 217 1.55 15.44 3.58
C PRO A 217 1.16 15.50 5.05
N VAL A 218 2.10 15.44 5.99
CA VAL A 218 1.83 15.60 7.43
C VAL A 218 1.16 16.94 7.76
N HIS A 219 1.39 17.98 6.95
CA HIS A 219 0.81 19.32 7.16
C HIS A 219 -0.61 19.47 6.59
N ASP A 220 -1.04 18.55 5.74
CA ASP A 220 -2.37 18.61 5.10
C ASP A 220 -3.42 17.80 5.86
N VAL A 221 -3.04 17.13 6.97
CA VAL A 221 -3.97 16.36 7.78
C VAL A 221 -4.95 17.28 8.52
N THR A 222 -6.24 17.02 8.34
CA THR A 222 -7.33 17.72 9.00
C THR A 222 -8.32 16.72 9.63
N THR A 223 -9.29 17.20 10.40
CA THR A 223 -10.38 16.37 10.95
C THR A 223 -11.28 15.74 9.88
N ASN A 224 -11.22 16.23 8.64
CA ASN A 224 -12.00 15.73 7.50
C ASN A 224 -11.17 14.85 6.55
N SER A 225 -9.91 14.55 6.89
CA SER A 225 -9.06 13.69 6.09
C SER A 225 -9.63 12.27 5.99
N PRO A 226 -9.48 11.61 4.84
CA PRO A 226 -9.93 10.24 4.67
C PRO A 226 -9.11 9.28 5.56
N PRO A 227 -9.62 8.08 5.85
CA PRO A 227 -8.88 7.05 6.57
C PRO A 227 -7.59 6.65 5.84
N VAL A 228 -6.54 6.32 6.62
CA VAL A 228 -5.19 6.05 6.12
C VAL A 228 -4.70 4.69 6.59
N PHE A 229 -4.26 3.84 5.66
CA PHE A 229 -3.48 2.64 5.95
C PHE A 229 -1.99 2.91 5.74
N ILE A 230 -1.20 2.68 6.77
CA ILE A 230 0.25 2.86 6.75
C ILE A 230 0.91 1.48 6.88
N TYR A 231 1.88 1.17 6.02
CA TYR A 231 2.76 0.02 6.25
C TYR A 231 4.22 0.40 6.07
N HIS A 232 5.09 -0.11 6.96
CA HIS A 232 6.48 0.34 7.03
C HIS A 232 7.40 -0.74 7.58
N GLY A 233 8.63 -0.82 7.07
CA GLY A 233 9.65 -1.70 7.62
C GLY A 233 10.25 -1.14 8.90
N THR A 234 10.40 -1.96 9.95
CA THR A 234 10.94 -1.47 11.23
C THR A 234 12.42 -1.13 11.17
N ASP A 235 13.15 -1.67 10.18
CA ASP A 235 14.58 -1.42 9.94
C ASP A 235 14.80 -0.54 8.70
N ASP A 236 13.82 0.34 8.38
CA ASP A 236 13.90 1.25 7.25
C ASP A 236 14.87 2.40 7.56
N ASP A 237 16.04 2.35 6.90
CA ASP A 237 17.11 3.35 7.01
C ASP A 237 17.05 4.41 5.90
N LEU A 238 16.26 4.18 4.85
CA LEU A 238 16.07 5.14 3.75
C LEU A 238 14.95 6.15 4.06
N VAL A 239 13.85 5.67 4.62
CA VAL A 239 12.75 6.48 5.16
C VAL A 239 12.61 6.13 6.64
N PRO A 240 13.37 6.79 7.53
CA PRO A 240 13.42 6.46 8.95
C PRO A 240 12.06 6.55 9.64
N LEU A 241 11.93 5.84 10.77
CA LEU A 241 10.67 5.75 11.52
C LEU A 241 10.12 7.09 12.02
N GLU A 242 10.90 8.14 11.97
CA GLU A 242 10.44 9.52 12.22
C GLU A 242 9.25 9.89 11.33
N HIS A 243 9.31 9.50 10.04
CA HIS A 243 8.26 9.79 9.07
C HIS A 243 6.91 9.12 9.41
N PRO A 244 6.81 7.78 9.50
CA PRO A 244 5.53 7.17 9.86
C PRO A 244 5.07 7.58 11.26
N ASN A 245 5.97 7.77 12.22
CA ASN A 245 5.62 8.20 13.58
C ASN A 245 5.02 9.62 13.61
N ALA A 246 5.61 10.58 12.88
CA ALA A 246 5.07 11.93 12.77
C ALA A 246 3.69 11.92 12.09
N PHE A 247 3.52 11.12 11.04
CA PHE A 247 2.25 11.02 10.34
C PHE A 247 1.17 10.40 11.23
N ILE A 248 1.45 9.29 11.90
CA ILE A 248 0.56 8.63 12.86
C ILE A 248 0.17 9.59 13.99
N ALA A 249 1.14 10.32 14.57
CA ALA A 249 0.88 11.28 15.63
C ALA A 249 -0.07 12.39 15.16
N THR A 250 0.10 12.87 13.93
CA THR A 250 -0.75 13.91 13.35
C THR A 250 -2.15 13.38 13.03
N LEU A 251 -2.28 12.18 12.48
CA LEU A 251 -3.58 11.53 12.25
C LEU A 251 -4.34 11.37 13.57
N ARG A 252 -3.68 10.88 14.62
CA ARG A 252 -4.25 10.75 15.97
C ARG A 252 -4.71 12.10 16.54
N LYS A 253 -3.88 13.13 16.42
CA LYS A 253 -4.20 14.49 16.89
C LYS A 253 -5.47 15.02 16.25
N HIS A 254 -5.71 14.73 14.98
CA HIS A 254 -6.88 15.16 14.24
C HIS A 254 -8.06 14.17 14.27
N GLY A 255 -7.93 13.04 14.99
CA GLY A 255 -8.99 12.03 15.10
C GLY A 255 -9.27 11.28 13.80
N VAL A 256 -8.28 11.25 12.88
CA VAL A 256 -8.42 10.53 11.60
C VAL A 256 -8.25 9.03 11.82
N GLU A 257 -9.18 8.24 11.28
CA GLU A 257 -9.10 6.78 11.31
C GLU A 257 -7.85 6.31 10.55
N HIS A 258 -7.06 5.45 11.18
CA HIS A 258 -5.86 4.90 10.54
C HIS A 258 -5.52 3.51 11.08
N GLU A 259 -4.94 2.70 10.22
CA GLU A 259 -4.38 1.38 10.54
C GLU A 259 -2.89 1.36 10.20
N VAL A 260 -2.10 0.66 11.01
CA VAL A 260 -0.64 0.58 10.84
C VAL A 260 -0.20 -0.87 10.82
N TYR A 261 0.53 -1.25 9.77
CA TYR A 261 1.13 -2.57 9.64
C TYR A 261 2.66 -2.45 9.63
N TRP A 262 3.31 -2.89 10.71
CA TRP A 262 4.76 -2.94 10.79
C TRP A 262 5.29 -4.21 10.15
N ILE A 263 6.29 -4.07 9.28
CA ILE A 263 6.98 -5.19 8.64
C ILE A 263 8.30 -5.41 9.38
N GLU A 264 8.27 -6.28 10.38
CA GLU A 264 9.37 -6.49 11.31
C GLU A 264 10.68 -6.91 10.62
N GLY A 265 11.79 -6.26 11.01
CA GLY A 265 13.16 -6.56 10.55
C GLY A 265 13.39 -6.30 9.06
N ARG A 266 12.58 -5.44 8.42
CA ARG A 266 12.73 -5.12 7.00
C ARG A 266 13.22 -3.69 6.79
N SER A 267 14.30 -3.60 5.99
CA SER A 267 14.74 -2.33 5.42
C SER A 267 13.77 -1.85 4.33
N HIS A 268 13.92 -0.63 3.86
CA HIS A 268 13.07 -0.01 2.83
C HIS A 268 12.82 -0.90 1.62
N VAL A 269 13.88 -1.36 0.99
CA VAL A 269 13.79 -2.20 -0.23
C VAL A 269 13.18 -3.56 0.07
N LEU A 270 13.56 -4.18 1.19
CA LEU A 270 13.03 -5.49 1.58
C LEU A 270 11.56 -5.43 1.97
N ALA A 271 11.11 -4.35 2.59
CA ALA A 271 9.70 -4.15 2.90
C ALA A 271 8.84 -3.98 1.64
N HIS A 272 9.38 -3.34 0.60
CA HIS A 272 8.72 -3.25 -0.71
C HIS A 272 8.63 -4.60 -1.42
N LEU A 273 9.75 -5.34 -1.51
CA LEU A 273 9.82 -6.61 -2.24
C LEU A 273 9.13 -7.77 -1.50
N PHE A 274 9.16 -7.75 -0.19
CA PHE A 274 8.67 -8.82 0.69
C PHE A 274 7.74 -8.23 1.75
N SER A 275 6.68 -7.59 1.29
CA SER A 275 5.70 -6.88 2.13
C SER A 275 4.86 -7.81 3.04
N GLY A 276 5.02 -9.13 2.92
CA GLY A 276 4.28 -10.11 3.72
C GLY A 276 2.76 -9.95 3.55
N ARG A 277 2.06 -9.72 4.66
CA ARG A 277 0.61 -9.49 4.66
C ARG A 277 0.22 -8.03 4.44
N ALA A 278 1.16 -7.09 4.36
CA ALA A 278 0.84 -5.66 4.27
C ALA A 278 -0.09 -5.34 3.09
N ILE A 279 0.16 -5.92 1.90
CA ILE A 279 -0.68 -5.68 0.71
C ILE A 279 -2.08 -6.32 0.86
N PRO A 280 -2.25 -7.59 1.29
CA PRO A 280 -3.56 -8.13 1.64
C PRO A 280 -4.34 -7.29 2.67
N GLU A 281 -3.68 -6.83 3.74
CA GLU A 281 -4.33 -6.00 4.76
C GLU A 281 -4.70 -4.61 4.22
N ALA A 282 -3.85 -4.00 3.38
CA ALA A 282 -4.19 -2.76 2.69
C ALA A 282 -5.43 -2.92 1.79
N ILE A 283 -5.56 -4.05 1.08
CA ILE A 283 -6.74 -4.33 0.26
C ILE A 283 -7.99 -4.54 1.14
N ASN A 284 -7.87 -5.25 2.27
CA ASN A 284 -8.97 -5.39 3.24
C ASN A 284 -9.40 -4.04 3.82
N PHE A 285 -8.43 -3.15 4.09
CA PHE A 285 -8.71 -1.79 4.51
C PHE A 285 -9.49 -1.02 3.44
N LEU A 286 -9.11 -1.12 2.17
CA LEU A 286 -9.86 -0.49 1.08
C LEU A 286 -11.28 -1.05 0.95
N ASP A 287 -11.47 -2.37 1.10
CA ASP A 287 -12.79 -3.00 1.07
C ASP A 287 -13.74 -2.49 2.18
N LYS A 288 -13.17 -2.05 3.31
CA LYS A 288 -13.92 -1.48 4.44
C LYS A 288 -14.36 -0.04 4.17
N HIS A 289 -13.60 0.72 3.38
CA HIS A 289 -13.78 2.17 3.23
C HIS A 289 -14.31 2.61 1.86
N LEU A 290 -14.36 1.67 0.87
CA LEU A 290 -14.86 1.90 -0.48
C LEU A 290 -16.04 0.99 -0.82
#